data_d26ec05192f14d9ad914fb38d486027a
#
_entry.id   d26ec05192f14d9ad914fb38d486027a
#
_cell.length_a   1.000
_cell.length_b   1.000
_cell.length_c   1.000
_cell.angle_alpha   90.00
_cell.angle_beta   90.00
_cell.angle_gamma   90.00
#
_symmetry.space_group_name_H-M   'P 1'
#
loop_
_entity.id
_entity.type
_entity.pdbx_description
1 polymer ?
#
loop_
_entity_poly.entity_id
_entity_poly.type
_entity_poly.pdbx_seq_one_letter_code
_entity_poly.pdbx_strand_id
1 'polypeptide(L)'
;MGTMMRIGLTGGIAATPAGKSTVAARLKQLGALHIDYDALAHQIVEPGGVALPQIVAEFGPDALLADGTMNRPWIADHVFGANAAPGARERLDAIEPPLLYAEAARLEHEHPEAAIIIHDIPLLAEVIDDIPFAFDHIVTVEAPVCMRLDRMVEERGMSLEQAEARIRHQSSEEERRAIADIVIDSTHPLPEMLAQVGEIYAGWCAGR
;
A
#
# COMPACT_ATOMS: atom_id res chain seq x y z
N MET A 1 23.04 19.28 -0.29
CA MET A 1 21.69 18.73 -0.11
C MET A 1 21.86 17.21 -0.12
N GLY A 2 21.56 16.53 0.99
CA GLY A 2 21.61 15.06 1.02
C GLY A 2 20.54 14.49 0.07
N THR A 3 20.87 13.40 -0.60
CA THR A 3 19.92 12.70 -1.47
C THR A 3 18.82 12.11 -0.57
N MET A 4 17.56 12.35 -0.90
CA MET A 4 16.39 11.75 -0.26
C MET A 4 16.42 10.23 -0.50
N MET A 5 16.20 9.43 0.53
CA MET A 5 16.20 7.97 0.45
C MET A 5 14.76 7.46 0.39
N ARG A 6 14.42 6.67 -0.63
CA ARG A 6 13.10 6.05 -0.82
C ARG A 6 13.13 4.60 -0.37
N ILE A 7 12.26 4.26 0.56
CA ILE A 7 12.12 2.91 1.09
C ILE A 7 10.74 2.37 0.71
N GLY A 8 10.71 1.26 -0.03
CA GLY A 8 9.48 0.50 -0.25
C GLY A 8 9.15 -0.34 0.98
N LEU A 9 7.96 -0.19 1.54
CA LEU A 9 7.47 -1.02 2.65
C LEU A 9 6.29 -1.86 2.18
N THR A 10 6.41 -3.18 2.31
CA THR A 10 5.36 -4.15 1.95
C THR A 10 5.25 -5.24 3.00
N GLY A 11 4.44 -6.25 2.75
CA GLY A 11 4.32 -7.41 3.63
C GLY A 11 3.06 -8.23 3.40
N GLY A 12 3.02 -9.41 3.98
CA GLY A 12 1.86 -10.28 3.92
C GLY A 12 0.62 -9.69 4.61
N ILE A 13 -0.56 -9.83 3.99
CA ILE A 13 -1.81 -9.39 4.61
C ILE A 13 -1.98 -10.03 5.99
N ALA A 14 -2.40 -9.26 6.98
CA ALA A 14 -2.56 -9.70 8.37
C ALA A 14 -1.27 -10.28 9.00
N ALA A 15 -0.08 -9.84 8.56
CA ALA A 15 1.17 -10.34 9.10
C ALA A 15 1.27 -10.16 10.64
N THR A 16 0.58 -9.20 11.26
CA THR A 16 0.46 -9.11 12.75
C THR A 16 -0.73 -8.27 13.20
N PRO A 17 -1.13 -8.30 14.54
CA PRO A 17 -1.64 -7.11 15.22
C PRO A 17 -0.60 -5.97 15.23
N ALA A 18 0.70 -6.34 15.10
CA ALA A 18 1.87 -5.46 15.09
C ALA A 18 2.68 -5.59 13.77
N GLY A 19 2.04 -5.75 12.60
CA GLY A 19 2.72 -5.96 11.31
C GLY A 19 3.18 -4.67 10.62
N LYS A 20 3.00 -4.65 9.30
CA LYS A 20 3.40 -3.55 8.43
C LYS A 20 3.05 -2.16 9.00
N SER A 21 1.80 -1.98 9.47
CA SER A 21 1.35 -0.69 10.04
C SER A 21 2.11 -0.29 11.31
N THR A 22 2.54 -1.25 12.14
CA THR A 22 3.36 -0.98 13.32
C THR A 22 4.78 -0.60 12.94
N VAL A 23 5.36 -1.28 11.94
CA VAL A 23 6.67 -0.92 11.38
C VAL A 23 6.61 0.49 10.78
N ALA A 24 5.59 0.79 9.96
CA ALA A 24 5.37 2.10 9.38
C ALA A 24 5.24 3.20 10.46
N ALA A 25 4.43 2.95 11.50
CA ALA A 25 4.27 3.88 12.63
C ALA A 25 5.59 4.11 13.37
N ARG A 26 6.40 3.07 13.56
CA ARG A 26 7.71 3.19 14.19
C ARG A 26 8.68 4.02 13.36
N LEU A 27 8.75 3.79 12.05
CA LEU A 27 9.60 4.55 11.12
C LEU A 27 9.18 6.03 11.11
N LYS A 28 7.87 6.31 11.10
CA LYS A 28 7.33 7.68 11.22
C LYS A 28 7.74 8.35 12.55
N GLN A 29 7.68 7.63 13.69
CA GLN A 29 8.15 8.14 15.00
C GLN A 29 9.65 8.48 14.99
N LEU A 30 10.45 7.76 14.21
CA LEU A 30 11.88 7.99 14.05
C LEU A 30 12.20 9.18 13.11
N GLY A 31 11.20 9.74 12.44
CA GLY A 31 11.34 10.94 11.60
C GLY A 31 11.24 10.69 10.10
N ALA A 32 10.87 9.48 9.65
CA ALA A 32 10.58 9.24 8.24
C ALA A 32 9.27 9.90 7.81
N LEU A 33 9.22 10.42 6.59
CA LEU A 33 7.96 10.73 5.90
C LEU A 33 7.28 9.40 5.54
N HIS A 34 6.03 9.22 5.94
CA HIS A 34 5.26 8.03 5.62
C HIS A 34 4.18 8.35 4.59
N ILE A 35 4.25 7.72 3.45
CA ILE A 35 3.28 7.81 2.34
C ILE A 35 2.53 6.49 2.29
N ASP A 36 1.28 6.50 2.74
CA ASP A 36 0.38 5.35 2.77
C ASP A 36 -0.45 5.31 1.49
N TYR A 37 -0.18 4.32 0.62
CA TYR A 37 -0.84 4.19 -0.68
C TYR A 37 -2.30 3.75 -0.57
N ASP A 38 -2.69 3.02 0.48
CA ASP A 38 -4.10 2.72 0.73
C ASP A 38 -4.87 3.99 1.10
N ALA A 39 -4.28 4.84 1.94
CA ALA A 39 -4.86 6.13 2.30
C ALA A 39 -4.95 7.07 1.08
N LEU A 40 -3.90 7.13 0.26
CA LEU A 40 -3.91 7.91 -0.99
C LEU A 40 -4.98 7.41 -1.97
N ALA A 41 -5.11 6.08 -2.14
CA ALA A 41 -6.14 5.50 -3.02
C ALA A 41 -7.56 5.87 -2.59
N HIS A 42 -7.80 5.97 -1.29
CA HIS A 42 -9.06 6.50 -0.78
C HIS A 42 -9.22 7.99 -1.06
N GLN A 43 -8.18 8.78 -0.80
CA GLN A 43 -8.20 10.23 -0.92
C GLN A 43 -8.42 10.72 -2.36
N ILE A 44 -7.81 10.09 -3.37
CA ILE A 44 -7.94 10.51 -4.77
C ILE A 44 -9.36 10.34 -5.34
N VAL A 45 -10.20 9.52 -4.69
CA VAL A 45 -11.62 9.26 -5.08
C VAL A 45 -12.64 9.86 -4.10
N GLU A 46 -12.20 10.61 -3.08
CA GLU A 46 -13.08 11.39 -2.21
C GLU A 46 -13.66 12.62 -2.94
N PRO A 47 -14.70 13.29 -2.41
CA PRO A 47 -15.23 14.50 -3.00
C PRO A 47 -14.14 15.55 -3.26
N GLY A 48 -13.97 15.93 -4.54
CA GLY A 48 -12.88 16.81 -4.98
C GLY A 48 -11.54 16.10 -5.26
N GLY A 49 -11.48 14.77 -5.12
CA GLY A 49 -10.29 13.98 -5.42
C GLY A 49 -9.90 14.01 -6.88
N VAL A 50 -8.60 13.89 -7.13
CA VAL A 50 -7.99 14.08 -8.46
C VAL A 50 -8.38 13.00 -9.48
N ALA A 51 -8.86 11.84 -9.03
CA ALA A 51 -9.30 10.76 -9.92
C ALA A 51 -10.73 10.96 -10.46
N LEU A 52 -11.59 11.66 -9.72
CA LEU A 52 -13.01 11.79 -10.09
C LEU A 52 -13.25 12.39 -11.48
N PRO A 53 -12.53 13.45 -11.92
CA PRO A 53 -12.71 13.99 -13.28
C PRO A 53 -12.38 12.96 -14.37
N GLN A 54 -11.36 12.13 -14.18
CA GLN A 54 -10.98 11.11 -15.16
C GLN A 54 -11.98 9.94 -15.15
N ILE A 55 -12.45 9.53 -13.96
CA ILE A 55 -13.49 8.50 -13.81
C ILE A 55 -14.79 8.95 -14.52
N VAL A 56 -15.20 10.22 -14.33
CA VAL A 56 -16.38 10.78 -15.01
C VAL A 56 -16.17 10.87 -16.53
N ALA A 57 -14.98 11.26 -16.97
CA ALA A 57 -14.68 11.32 -18.40
C ALA A 57 -14.74 9.94 -19.07
N GLU A 58 -14.32 8.90 -18.37
CA GLU A 58 -14.28 7.53 -18.88
C GLU A 58 -15.64 6.82 -18.77
N PHE A 59 -16.30 6.92 -17.63
CA PHE A 59 -17.49 6.12 -17.31
C PHE A 59 -18.82 6.94 -17.33
N GLY A 60 -18.74 8.24 -17.45
CA GLY A 60 -19.90 9.12 -17.47
C GLY A 60 -20.31 9.64 -16.09
N PRO A 61 -21.28 10.57 -16.05
CA PRO A 61 -21.67 11.28 -14.83
C PRO A 61 -22.33 10.38 -13.77
N ASP A 62 -22.91 9.25 -14.17
CA ASP A 62 -23.53 8.29 -13.24
C ASP A 62 -22.51 7.57 -12.32
N ALA A 63 -21.23 7.69 -12.65
CA ALA A 63 -20.13 7.25 -11.80
C ALA A 63 -20.03 8.06 -10.49
N LEU A 64 -20.69 9.22 -10.39
CA LEU A 64 -20.79 10.02 -9.17
C LEU A 64 -22.22 10.08 -8.65
N LEU A 65 -22.36 10.24 -7.34
CA LEU A 65 -23.59 10.61 -6.67
C LEU A 65 -23.78 12.15 -6.73
N ALA A 66 -24.99 12.61 -6.40
CA ALA A 66 -25.35 14.03 -6.42
C ALA A 66 -24.52 14.90 -5.45
N ASP A 67 -23.92 14.29 -4.42
CA ASP A 67 -23.04 14.95 -3.46
C ASP A 67 -21.56 15.00 -3.92
N GLY A 68 -21.26 14.50 -5.11
CA GLY A 68 -19.92 14.46 -5.68
C GLY A 68 -19.06 13.29 -5.21
N THR A 69 -19.61 12.36 -4.42
CA THR A 69 -18.90 11.12 -4.04
C THR A 69 -18.95 10.09 -5.16
N MET A 70 -17.97 9.21 -5.22
CA MET A 70 -17.96 8.10 -6.17
C MET A 70 -19.13 7.15 -5.91
N ASN A 71 -19.90 6.87 -6.94
CA ASN A 71 -21.03 5.92 -6.90
C ASN A 71 -20.49 4.48 -6.95
N ARG A 72 -19.94 4.02 -5.80
CA ARG A 72 -19.32 2.69 -5.68
C ARG A 72 -20.22 1.53 -6.12
N PRO A 73 -21.55 1.52 -5.80
CA PRO A 73 -22.45 0.48 -6.31
C PRO A 73 -22.56 0.47 -7.84
N TRP A 74 -22.63 1.66 -8.44
CA TRP A 74 -22.70 1.79 -9.91
C TRP A 74 -21.39 1.33 -10.56
N ILE A 75 -20.24 1.77 -10.05
CA ILE A 75 -18.91 1.34 -10.50
C ILE A 75 -18.77 -0.18 -10.36
N ALA A 76 -19.18 -0.75 -9.21
CA ALA A 76 -19.13 -2.20 -9.00
C ALA A 76 -19.92 -2.98 -10.05
N ASP A 77 -21.10 -2.50 -10.44
CA ASP A 77 -21.96 -3.16 -11.43
C ASP A 77 -21.43 -2.98 -12.87
N HIS A 78 -20.99 -1.77 -13.23
CA HIS A 78 -20.60 -1.39 -14.59
C HIS A 78 -19.13 -1.66 -14.94
N VAL A 79 -18.30 -1.91 -13.93
CA VAL A 79 -16.87 -2.20 -14.11
C VAL A 79 -16.55 -3.67 -13.80
N PHE A 80 -17.19 -4.24 -12.78
CA PHE A 80 -16.90 -5.60 -12.31
C PHE A 80 -18.10 -6.55 -12.39
N GLY A 81 -19.31 -6.02 -12.57
CA GLY A 81 -20.57 -6.76 -12.53
C GLY A 81 -21.09 -7.20 -13.91
N ALA A 82 -22.37 -7.58 -13.91
CA ALA A 82 -23.04 -8.09 -15.11
C ALA A 82 -23.21 -7.04 -16.24
N ASN A 83 -23.20 -5.76 -15.90
CA ASN A 83 -23.32 -4.64 -16.84
C ASN A 83 -21.94 -4.07 -17.25
N ALA A 84 -20.84 -4.75 -16.91
CA ALA A 84 -19.50 -4.31 -17.24
C ALA A 84 -19.26 -4.32 -18.76
N ALA A 85 -18.84 -3.18 -19.30
CA ALA A 85 -18.39 -3.10 -20.68
C ALA A 85 -17.04 -3.82 -20.86
N PRO A 86 -16.75 -4.42 -22.02
CA PRO A 86 -15.44 -5.03 -22.27
C PRO A 86 -14.30 -4.04 -21.99
N GLY A 87 -13.31 -4.48 -21.20
CA GLY A 87 -12.15 -3.66 -20.81
C GLY A 87 -12.45 -2.54 -19.80
N ALA A 88 -13.63 -2.51 -19.19
CA ALA A 88 -13.99 -1.46 -18.21
C ALA A 88 -13.07 -1.50 -16.97
N ARG A 89 -12.74 -2.70 -16.52
CA ARG A 89 -11.82 -2.90 -15.38
C ARG A 89 -10.43 -2.36 -15.70
N GLU A 90 -9.89 -2.73 -16.83
CA GLU A 90 -8.56 -2.31 -17.28
C GLU A 90 -8.47 -0.79 -17.44
N ARG A 91 -9.57 -0.13 -17.87
CA ARG A 91 -9.63 1.33 -17.98
C ARG A 91 -9.68 2.00 -16.60
N LEU A 92 -10.40 1.45 -15.64
CA LEU A 92 -10.40 1.94 -14.27
C LEU A 92 -9.03 1.74 -13.61
N ASP A 93 -8.49 0.52 -13.75
CA ASP A 93 -7.17 0.16 -13.21
C ASP A 93 -6.03 1.01 -13.83
N ALA A 94 -6.22 1.60 -15.02
CA ALA A 94 -5.26 2.50 -15.65
C ALA A 94 -5.34 3.96 -15.15
N ILE A 95 -6.43 4.37 -14.49
CA ILE A 95 -6.63 5.74 -13.99
C ILE A 95 -5.91 5.96 -12.65
N GLU A 96 -6.06 5.04 -11.71
CA GLU A 96 -5.62 5.24 -10.32
C GLU A 96 -4.09 5.26 -10.15
N PRO A 97 -3.29 4.30 -10.69
CA PRO A 97 -1.86 4.23 -10.39
C PRO A 97 -1.06 5.49 -10.79
N PRO A 98 -1.24 6.09 -11.99
CA PRO A 98 -0.53 7.32 -12.32
C PRO A 98 -0.83 8.48 -11.38
N LEU A 99 -2.08 8.57 -10.88
CA LEU A 99 -2.50 9.60 -9.94
C LEU A 99 -1.94 9.36 -8.54
N LEU A 100 -1.86 8.10 -8.10
CA LEU A 100 -1.22 7.73 -6.84
C LEU A 100 0.26 8.12 -6.83
N TYR A 101 0.98 7.80 -7.92
CA TYR A 101 2.39 8.16 -8.04
C TYR A 101 2.61 9.67 -8.12
N ALA A 102 1.73 10.40 -8.83
CA ALA A 102 1.79 11.86 -8.88
C ALA A 102 1.54 12.49 -7.50
N GLU A 103 0.58 11.95 -6.74
CA GLU A 103 0.28 12.43 -5.39
C GLU A 103 1.40 12.11 -4.40
N ALA A 104 2.00 10.93 -4.50
CA ALA A 104 3.19 10.57 -3.72
C ALA A 104 4.36 11.53 -4.02
N ALA A 105 4.62 11.82 -5.30
CA ALA A 105 5.66 12.77 -5.70
C ALA A 105 5.38 14.20 -5.22
N ARG A 106 4.10 14.62 -5.17
CA ARG A 106 3.69 15.91 -4.60
C ARG A 106 4.03 15.97 -3.11
N LEU A 107 3.70 14.91 -2.35
CA LEU A 107 4.03 14.81 -0.92
C LEU A 107 5.54 14.85 -0.66
N GLU A 108 6.34 14.15 -1.48
CA GLU A 108 7.81 14.24 -1.41
C GLU A 108 8.30 15.69 -1.62
N HIS A 109 7.72 16.37 -2.61
CA HIS A 109 8.10 17.76 -2.93
C HIS A 109 7.71 18.75 -1.82
N GLU A 110 6.61 18.50 -1.12
CA GLU A 110 6.15 19.34 0.01
C GLU A 110 6.98 19.12 1.29
N HIS A 111 7.76 18.03 1.34
CA HIS A 111 8.60 17.67 2.48
C HIS A 111 10.10 17.57 2.08
N PRO A 112 10.72 18.63 1.54
CA PRO A 112 12.11 18.59 1.09
C PRO A 112 13.12 18.36 2.22
N GLU A 113 12.69 18.52 3.47
CA GLU A 113 13.47 18.23 4.68
C GLU A 113 13.49 16.72 5.02
N ALA A 114 12.57 15.93 4.47
CA ALA A 114 12.49 14.51 4.74
C ALA A 114 13.71 13.78 4.17
N ALA A 115 14.52 13.26 5.05
CA ALA A 115 15.72 12.52 4.71
C ALA A 115 15.43 11.10 4.22
N ILE A 116 14.40 10.47 4.79
CA ILE A 116 13.94 9.11 4.51
C ILE A 116 12.43 9.15 4.28
N ILE A 117 12.00 8.54 3.18
CA ILE A 117 10.58 8.42 2.80
C ILE A 117 10.21 6.95 2.75
N ILE A 118 9.14 6.59 3.41
CA ILE A 118 8.56 5.26 3.39
C ILE A 118 7.35 5.27 2.46
N HIS A 119 7.44 4.56 1.35
CA HIS A 119 6.33 4.25 0.47
C HIS A 119 5.69 2.96 0.94
N ASP A 120 4.59 3.06 1.66
CA ASP A 120 3.85 1.93 2.21
C ASP A 120 2.87 1.38 1.18
N ILE A 121 3.32 0.37 0.41
CA ILE A 121 2.60 -0.21 -0.73
C ILE A 121 2.26 -1.67 -0.41
N PRO A 122 0.99 -2.01 -0.11
CA PRO A 122 0.60 -3.36 0.30
C PRO A 122 0.91 -4.46 -0.71
N LEU A 123 0.76 -4.15 -2.00
CA LEU A 123 0.94 -5.07 -3.13
C LEU A 123 2.20 -4.72 -3.93
N LEU A 124 3.29 -4.34 -3.25
CA LEU A 124 4.52 -3.89 -3.92
C LEU A 124 5.09 -4.92 -4.88
N ALA A 125 5.09 -6.20 -4.51
CA ALA A 125 5.64 -7.26 -5.36
C ALA A 125 4.85 -7.47 -6.65
N GLU A 126 3.56 -7.11 -6.65
CA GLU A 126 2.68 -7.22 -7.81
C GLU A 126 2.86 -6.05 -8.80
N VAL A 127 3.34 -4.90 -8.32
CA VAL A 127 3.38 -3.65 -9.10
C VAL A 127 4.78 -3.05 -9.24
N ILE A 128 5.81 -3.73 -8.73
CA ILE A 128 7.18 -3.18 -8.65
C ILE A 128 7.74 -2.71 -10.00
N ASP A 129 7.42 -3.44 -11.07
CA ASP A 129 7.87 -3.14 -12.42
C ASP A 129 7.14 -1.95 -13.05
N ASP A 130 5.96 -1.58 -12.52
CA ASP A 130 5.13 -0.46 -13.00
C ASP A 130 5.39 0.85 -12.24
N ILE A 131 6.20 0.80 -11.16
CA ILE A 131 6.52 1.98 -10.35
C ILE A 131 7.51 2.89 -11.10
N PRO A 132 7.20 4.20 -11.28
CA PRO A 132 8.01 5.10 -12.12
C PRO A 132 9.30 5.60 -11.46
N PHE A 133 9.69 5.08 -10.30
CA PHE A 133 10.89 5.45 -9.56
C PHE A 133 11.52 4.23 -8.88
N ALA A 134 12.81 4.33 -8.55
CA ALA A 134 13.52 3.27 -7.83
C ALA A 134 13.45 3.48 -6.31
N PHE A 135 13.49 2.39 -5.56
CA PHE A 135 13.74 2.37 -4.12
C PHE A 135 15.22 2.18 -3.84
N ASP A 136 15.71 2.83 -2.79
CA ASP A 136 17.06 2.58 -2.26
C ASP A 136 17.09 1.27 -1.48
N HIS A 137 15.98 0.95 -0.79
CA HIS A 137 15.76 -0.32 -0.12
C HIS A 137 14.30 -0.72 -0.16
N ILE A 138 14.05 -2.03 -0.14
CA ILE A 138 12.71 -2.60 0.01
C ILE A 138 12.68 -3.43 1.30
N VAL A 139 11.69 -3.16 2.13
CA VAL A 139 11.43 -3.87 3.40
C VAL A 139 10.15 -4.65 3.28
N THR A 140 10.18 -5.95 3.56
CA THR A 140 8.98 -6.76 3.71
C THR A 140 8.77 -7.21 5.15
N VAL A 141 7.53 -7.16 5.61
CA VAL A 141 7.13 -7.62 6.95
C VAL A 141 6.37 -8.93 6.81
N GLU A 142 6.93 -10.01 7.33
CA GLU A 142 6.42 -11.36 7.09
C GLU A 142 5.98 -12.06 8.37
N ALA A 143 5.00 -12.95 8.22
CA ALA A 143 4.57 -13.95 9.21
C ALA A 143 4.11 -15.22 8.50
N PRO A 144 4.21 -16.39 9.14
CA PRO A 144 3.68 -17.64 8.61
C PRO A 144 2.21 -17.55 8.23
N VAL A 145 1.82 -18.22 7.14
CA VAL A 145 0.44 -18.20 6.61
C VAL A 145 -0.57 -18.62 7.67
N CYS A 146 -0.28 -19.64 8.50
CA CYS A 146 -1.19 -20.08 9.57
C CYS A 146 -1.51 -18.95 10.54
N MET A 147 -0.49 -18.20 11.01
CA MET A 147 -0.70 -17.06 11.92
C MET A 147 -1.49 -15.94 11.26
N ARG A 148 -1.29 -15.73 9.96
CA ARG A 148 -2.02 -14.72 9.18
C ARG A 148 -3.50 -15.10 9.03
N LEU A 149 -3.79 -16.39 8.80
CA LEU A 149 -5.16 -16.93 8.75
C LEU A 149 -5.86 -16.78 10.10
N ASP A 150 -5.22 -17.25 11.18
CA ASP A 150 -5.78 -17.17 12.53
C ASP A 150 -6.19 -15.74 12.87
N ARG A 151 -5.34 -14.75 12.57
CA ARG A 151 -5.63 -13.34 12.81
C ARG A 151 -6.77 -12.78 11.98
N MET A 152 -6.87 -13.16 10.70
CA MET A 152 -7.99 -12.72 9.86
C MET A 152 -9.31 -13.26 10.37
N VAL A 153 -9.33 -14.51 10.86
CA VAL A 153 -10.54 -15.14 11.42
C VAL A 153 -10.86 -14.57 12.79
N GLU A 154 -9.90 -14.56 13.72
CA GLU A 154 -10.14 -14.22 15.14
C GLU A 154 -10.32 -12.72 15.37
N GLU A 155 -9.48 -11.88 14.71
CA GLU A 155 -9.46 -10.44 14.99
C GLU A 155 -10.35 -9.64 14.03
N ARG A 156 -10.51 -10.09 12.77
CA ARG A 156 -11.31 -9.40 11.73
C ARG A 156 -12.65 -10.07 11.46
N GLY A 157 -12.98 -11.19 12.14
CA GLY A 157 -14.24 -11.89 12.00
C GLY A 157 -14.50 -12.46 10.60
N MET A 158 -13.46 -12.70 9.82
CA MET A 158 -13.60 -13.28 8.49
C MET A 158 -13.84 -14.79 8.57
N SER A 159 -14.57 -15.36 7.59
CA SER A 159 -14.57 -16.81 7.43
C SER A 159 -13.19 -17.30 6.97
N LEU A 160 -12.85 -18.54 7.30
CA LEU A 160 -11.59 -19.16 6.86
C LEU A 160 -11.47 -19.12 5.32
N GLU A 161 -12.54 -19.42 4.60
CA GLU A 161 -12.58 -19.36 3.14
C GLU A 161 -12.26 -17.97 2.59
N GLN A 162 -12.82 -16.92 3.21
CA GLN A 162 -12.52 -15.53 2.85
C GLN A 162 -11.06 -15.17 3.13
N ALA A 163 -10.52 -15.61 4.27
CA ALA A 163 -9.13 -15.37 4.65
C ALA A 163 -8.16 -16.06 3.69
N GLU A 164 -8.40 -17.34 3.36
CA GLU A 164 -7.62 -18.09 2.38
C GLU A 164 -7.69 -17.46 0.99
N ALA A 165 -8.88 -17.03 0.53
CA ALA A 165 -9.02 -16.35 -0.75
C ALA A 165 -8.19 -15.09 -0.82
N ARG A 166 -8.15 -14.27 0.24
CA ARG A 166 -7.32 -13.06 0.30
C ARG A 166 -5.82 -13.36 0.24
N ILE A 167 -5.36 -14.43 0.91
CA ILE A 167 -3.95 -14.85 0.84
C ILE A 167 -3.60 -15.32 -0.57
N ARG A 168 -4.48 -16.10 -1.23
CA ARG A 168 -4.25 -16.57 -2.60
C ARG A 168 -4.21 -15.46 -3.66
N HIS A 169 -4.85 -14.32 -3.39
CA HIS A 169 -4.87 -13.15 -4.29
C HIS A 169 -3.70 -12.19 -4.09
N GLN A 170 -2.82 -12.46 -3.13
CA GLN A 170 -1.61 -11.69 -2.89
C GLN A 170 -0.39 -12.49 -3.37
N SER A 171 0.68 -11.81 -3.77
CA SER A 171 1.99 -12.45 -4.01
C SER A 171 2.38 -13.38 -2.86
N SER A 172 3.08 -14.44 -3.17
CA SER A 172 3.63 -15.38 -2.19
C SER A 172 4.69 -14.70 -1.30
N GLU A 173 4.98 -15.29 -0.16
CA GLU A 173 6.08 -14.82 0.69
C GLU A 173 7.43 -14.87 -0.08
N GLU A 174 7.63 -15.90 -0.93
CA GLU A 174 8.83 -16.06 -1.74
C GLU A 174 9.01 -14.88 -2.71
N GLU A 175 7.95 -14.48 -3.42
CA GLU A 175 7.98 -13.34 -4.35
C GLU A 175 8.25 -12.02 -3.61
N ARG A 176 7.63 -11.79 -2.44
CA ARG A 176 7.90 -10.58 -1.65
C ARG A 176 9.31 -10.54 -1.09
N ARG A 177 9.86 -11.70 -0.66
CA ARG A 177 11.25 -11.82 -0.23
C ARG A 177 12.25 -11.64 -1.37
N ALA A 178 11.88 -12.05 -2.58
CA ALA A 178 12.75 -11.93 -3.75
C ALA A 178 13.04 -10.47 -4.15
N ILE A 179 12.09 -9.55 -3.90
CA ILE A 179 12.28 -8.11 -4.17
C ILE A 179 12.84 -7.34 -2.96
N ALA A 180 12.88 -7.95 -1.78
CA ALA A 180 13.20 -7.25 -0.53
C ALA A 180 14.69 -7.34 -0.18
N ASP A 181 15.28 -6.22 0.22
CA ASP A 181 16.61 -6.14 0.81
C ASP A 181 16.60 -6.51 2.30
N ILE A 182 15.49 -6.21 2.97
CA ILE A 182 15.31 -6.38 4.41
C ILE A 182 14.00 -7.11 4.69
N VAL A 183 14.08 -8.15 5.51
CA VAL A 183 12.91 -8.90 5.97
C VAL A 183 12.75 -8.71 7.47
N ILE A 184 11.58 -8.23 7.87
CA ILE A 184 11.19 -8.11 9.28
C ILE A 184 10.28 -9.28 9.61
N ASP A 185 10.73 -10.13 10.53
CA ASP A 185 9.94 -11.24 11.06
C ASP A 185 9.00 -10.72 12.16
N SER A 186 7.72 -10.71 11.87
CA SER A 186 6.71 -10.22 12.78
C SER A 186 6.17 -11.28 13.75
N THR A 187 6.84 -12.42 13.86
CA THR A 187 6.56 -13.42 14.91
C THR A 187 7.29 -13.10 16.22
N HIS A 188 8.32 -12.26 16.16
CA HIS A 188 9.06 -11.82 17.34
C HIS A 188 8.20 -10.95 18.28
N PRO A 189 8.52 -10.88 19.58
CA PRO A 189 7.89 -9.96 20.51
C PRO A 189 7.97 -8.52 20.01
N LEU A 190 6.89 -7.77 20.18
CA LEU A 190 6.79 -6.38 19.72
C LEU A 190 7.99 -5.49 20.06
N PRO A 191 8.54 -5.52 21.33
CA PRO A 191 9.71 -4.71 21.66
C PRO A 191 10.96 -5.05 20.83
N GLU A 192 11.18 -6.33 20.53
CA GLU A 192 12.32 -6.79 19.73
C GLU A 192 12.18 -6.34 18.28
N MET A 193 11.00 -6.51 17.70
CA MET A 193 10.71 -6.03 16.35
C MET A 193 10.90 -4.51 16.24
N LEU A 194 10.41 -3.73 17.22
CA LEU A 194 10.58 -2.27 17.24
C LEU A 194 12.05 -1.85 17.42
N ALA A 195 12.83 -2.62 18.17
CA ALA A 195 14.28 -2.41 18.31
C ALA A 195 14.98 -2.64 16.96
N GLN A 196 14.69 -3.76 16.29
CA GLN A 196 15.20 -4.06 14.94
C GLN A 196 14.88 -2.94 13.95
N VAL A 197 13.64 -2.43 13.92
CA VAL A 197 13.26 -1.28 13.07
C VAL A 197 14.10 -0.05 13.40
N GLY A 198 14.37 0.20 14.69
CA GLY A 198 15.23 1.30 15.13
C GLY A 198 16.67 1.18 14.65
N GLU A 199 17.25 -0.01 14.70
CA GLU A 199 18.61 -0.29 14.22
C GLU A 199 18.72 -0.12 12.70
N ILE A 200 17.72 -0.63 11.94
CA ILE A 200 17.63 -0.44 10.49
C ILE A 200 17.60 1.04 10.14
N TYR A 201 16.73 1.81 10.79
CA TYR A 201 16.59 3.25 10.56
C TYR A 201 17.89 4.01 10.90
N ALA A 202 18.54 3.67 12.01
CA ALA A 202 19.81 4.27 12.39
C ALA A 202 20.93 3.94 11.37
N GLY A 203 20.94 2.72 10.81
CA GLY A 203 21.84 2.33 9.74
C GLY A 203 21.67 3.18 8.49
N TRP A 204 20.42 3.45 8.06
CA TRP A 204 20.14 4.33 6.93
C TRP A 204 20.60 5.78 7.18
N CYS A 205 20.44 6.28 8.40
CA CYS A 205 20.93 7.62 8.76
C CYS A 205 22.46 7.71 8.76
N ALA A 206 23.16 6.64 9.16
CA ALA A 206 24.62 6.62 9.23
C ALA A 206 25.31 6.43 7.87
N GLY A 207 24.65 5.82 6.90
CA GLY A 207 25.16 5.58 5.54
C GLY A 207 25.00 6.76 4.57
N ARG A 208 24.58 7.91 5.05
CA ARG A 208 24.27 9.13 4.25
C ARG A 208 25.37 10.17 4.31
#